data_1fcfb6c9da6e66255c1604ebe2a6d14a
#
_entry.id   1fcfb6c9da6e66255c1604ebe2a6d14a
#
_cell.length_a   1.000
_cell.length_b   1.000
_cell.length_c   1.000
_cell.angle_alpha   90.00
_cell.angle_beta   90.00
_cell.angle_gamma   90.00
#
_symmetry.space_group_name_H-M   'P 1'
#
loop_
_entity.id
_entity.type
_entity.pdbx_description
1 polymer ?
#
loop_
_entity_poly.entity_id
_entity_poly.type
_entity_poly.pdbx_seq_one_letter_code
_entity_poly.pdbx_strand_id
1 'polypeptide(L)'
;AVEPPPAMRAAFHATLTSGNAVRRIEYDPYAPPAERFKLTLRHGDNEELDAVVEGWRAERQADSRLFADDLRLSLGDARIAGAPETMAVSFKHKMSKNDTEFDAPFSAGMAGRVQLDPASGFVSRIDYTIERPVTLEDGTEVSQYRQSYNFGYSERWGVSYVMGYEVYAKGGRWGLSEERTIKVQLTDIAFGLAGDGEQDLASREQPYNVAPSLMARAE
;
A
#
# COMPACT_ATOMS: atom_id res chain seq x y z
N ALA A 1 11.19 10.75 -3.59
CA ALA A 1 10.04 10.24 -4.35
C ALA A 1 9.78 11.23 -5.48
N VAL A 2 9.69 10.75 -6.69
CA VAL A 2 9.30 11.55 -7.86
C VAL A 2 7.78 11.49 -7.93
N GLU A 3 7.12 12.64 -8.02
CA GLU A 3 5.67 12.70 -8.21
C GLU A 3 5.34 12.15 -9.61
N PRO A 4 4.35 11.23 -9.72
CA PRO A 4 3.90 10.78 -11.03
C PRO A 4 3.31 11.94 -11.84
N PRO A 5 3.41 11.92 -13.17
CA PRO A 5 2.71 12.91 -14.00
C PRO A 5 1.22 12.95 -13.64
N PRO A 6 0.59 14.14 -13.53
CA PRO A 6 -0.82 14.25 -13.14
C PRO A 6 -1.81 13.49 -14.04
N ALA A 7 -1.42 13.25 -15.28
CA ALA A 7 -2.21 12.49 -16.25
C ALA A 7 -1.95 10.98 -16.20
N MET A 8 -0.97 10.51 -15.38
CA MET A 8 -0.65 9.09 -15.29
C MET A 8 -1.83 8.32 -14.72
N ARG A 9 -2.10 7.17 -15.31
CA ARG A 9 -3.09 6.18 -14.87
C ARG A 9 -2.43 4.81 -14.80
N ALA A 10 -2.97 3.95 -13.94
CA ALA A 10 -2.49 2.57 -13.82
C ALA A 10 -3.65 1.59 -13.85
N ALA A 11 -3.57 0.60 -14.74
CA ALA A 11 -4.40 -0.60 -14.68
C ALA A 11 -3.65 -1.66 -13.85
N PHE A 12 -4.35 -2.49 -13.08
CA PHE A 12 -3.73 -3.52 -12.27
C PHE A 12 -4.71 -4.63 -11.88
N HIS A 13 -4.15 -5.77 -11.47
CA HIS A 13 -4.86 -6.78 -10.70
C HIS A 13 -4.45 -6.67 -9.23
N ALA A 14 -5.40 -6.88 -8.31
CA ALA A 14 -5.13 -6.93 -6.88
C ALA A 14 -5.65 -8.21 -6.26
N THR A 15 -4.86 -8.80 -5.37
CA THR A 15 -5.28 -9.90 -4.50
C THR A 15 -5.21 -9.44 -3.06
N LEU A 16 -6.34 -9.43 -2.37
CA LEU A 16 -6.48 -9.10 -0.96
C LEU A 16 -6.71 -10.39 -0.18
N THR A 17 -6.01 -10.55 0.93
CA THR A 17 -6.14 -11.73 1.79
C THR A 17 -6.20 -11.34 3.27
N SER A 18 -7.02 -12.04 4.05
CA SER A 18 -7.06 -11.99 5.51
C SER A 18 -7.51 -13.36 6.04
N GLY A 19 -6.66 -14.03 6.82
CA GLY A 19 -6.86 -15.42 7.19
C GLY A 19 -7.06 -16.30 5.95
N ASN A 20 -8.19 -17.00 5.86
CA ASN A 20 -8.55 -17.84 4.72
C ASN A 20 -9.38 -17.12 3.66
N ALA A 21 -9.74 -15.87 3.89
CA ALA A 21 -10.55 -15.11 2.94
C ALA A 21 -9.68 -14.46 1.86
N VAL A 22 -10.20 -14.44 0.62
CA VAL A 22 -9.52 -13.88 -0.56
C VAL A 22 -10.51 -13.04 -1.36
N ARG A 23 -10.04 -11.90 -1.85
CA ARG A 23 -10.71 -11.07 -2.86
C ARG A 23 -9.74 -10.82 -4.01
N ARG A 24 -10.20 -10.97 -5.25
CA ARG A 24 -9.45 -10.54 -6.43
C ARG A 24 -10.19 -9.47 -7.17
N ILE A 25 -9.45 -8.48 -7.60
CA ILE A 25 -9.96 -7.29 -8.24
C ILE A 25 -9.18 -7.06 -9.52
N GLU A 26 -9.89 -6.65 -10.57
CA GLU A 26 -9.32 -6.02 -11.75
C GLU A 26 -9.72 -4.54 -11.74
N TYR A 27 -8.74 -3.68 -11.95
CA TYR A 27 -8.96 -2.24 -12.11
C TYR A 27 -8.41 -1.77 -13.45
N ASP A 28 -9.30 -1.16 -14.25
CA ASP A 28 -8.97 -0.55 -15.53
C ASP A 28 -9.48 0.91 -15.57
N PRO A 29 -8.59 1.90 -15.44
CA PRO A 29 -8.96 3.31 -15.46
C PRO A 29 -9.49 3.79 -16.82
N TYR A 30 -9.25 3.04 -17.90
CA TYR A 30 -9.67 3.37 -19.26
C TYR A 30 -11.08 2.83 -19.59
N ALA A 31 -11.58 1.89 -18.80
CA ALA A 31 -12.95 1.40 -18.95
C ALA A 31 -13.99 2.49 -18.56
N PRO A 32 -15.24 2.35 -19.00
CA PRO A 32 -16.34 3.17 -18.50
C PRO A 32 -16.40 3.19 -16.97
N PRO A 33 -16.75 4.28 -16.31
CA PRO A 33 -16.66 4.42 -14.85
C PRO A 33 -17.33 3.28 -14.06
N ALA A 34 -18.43 2.73 -14.55
CA ALA A 34 -19.14 1.62 -13.90
C ALA A 34 -18.42 0.27 -14.06
N GLU A 35 -17.47 0.15 -15.00
CA GLU A 35 -16.78 -1.09 -15.35
C GLU A 35 -15.31 -1.08 -14.93
N ARG A 36 -14.80 0.04 -14.40
CA ARG A 36 -13.40 0.20 -14.02
C ARG A 36 -12.96 -0.76 -12.93
N PHE A 37 -13.88 -1.14 -12.06
CA PHE A 37 -13.60 -1.95 -10.88
C PHE A 37 -14.42 -3.22 -10.92
N LYS A 38 -13.75 -4.37 -11.06
CA LYS A 38 -14.37 -5.70 -11.12
C LYS A 38 -13.86 -6.57 -10.00
N LEU A 39 -14.76 -7.07 -9.14
CA LEU A 39 -14.46 -8.14 -8.21
C LEU A 39 -14.58 -9.47 -8.94
N THR A 40 -13.44 -10.11 -9.23
CA THR A 40 -13.36 -11.35 -10.04
C THR A 40 -13.38 -12.63 -9.20
N LEU A 41 -13.01 -12.53 -7.91
CA LEU A 41 -13.07 -13.65 -6.96
C LEU A 41 -13.47 -13.15 -5.58
N ARG A 42 -14.44 -13.84 -4.95
CA ARG A 42 -14.75 -13.74 -3.52
C ARG A 42 -14.71 -15.15 -2.93
N HIS A 43 -13.79 -15.39 -2.00
CA HIS A 43 -13.67 -16.64 -1.26
C HIS A 43 -13.59 -16.37 0.23
N GLY A 44 -14.32 -17.15 1.03
CA GLY A 44 -14.41 -16.99 2.48
C GLY A 44 -15.16 -15.72 2.91
N ASP A 45 -15.75 -15.77 4.11
CA ASP A 45 -16.44 -14.64 4.70
C ASP A 45 -15.46 -13.79 5.52
N ASN A 46 -15.41 -12.50 5.22
CA ASN A 46 -14.61 -11.53 5.95
C ASN A 46 -15.13 -10.12 5.64
N GLU A 47 -15.85 -9.54 6.60
CA GLU A 47 -16.49 -8.23 6.47
C GLU A 47 -15.46 -7.10 6.30
N GLU A 48 -14.28 -7.22 6.93
CA GLU A 48 -13.23 -6.22 6.85
C GLU A 48 -12.63 -6.16 5.43
N LEU A 49 -12.39 -7.33 4.79
CA LEU A 49 -11.99 -7.36 3.39
C LEU A 49 -13.07 -6.81 2.46
N ASP A 50 -14.33 -7.10 2.74
CA ASP A 50 -15.44 -6.57 1.94
C ASP A 50 -15.53 -5.05 2.09
N ALA A 51 -15.31 -4.50 3.29
CA ALA A 51 -15.25 -3.05 3.52
C ALA A 51 -14.08 -2.40 2.76
N VAL A 52 -12.91 -3.02 2.74
CA VAL A 52 -11.76 -2.52 1.95
C VAL A 52 -12.09 -2.48 0.46
N VAL A 53 -12.71 -3.55 -0.06
CA VAL A 53 -13.12 -3.63 -1.48
C VAL A 53 -14.14 -2.53 -1.82
N GLU A 54 -15.14 -2.31 -0.97
CA GLU A 54 -16.14 -1.26 -1.20
C GLU A 54 -15.51 0.14 -1.07
N GLY A 55 -14.58 0.34 -0.15
CA GLY A 55 -13.80 1.58 -0.06
C GLY A 55 -13.05 1.88 -1.36
N TRP A 56 -12.37 0.88 -1.92
CA TRP A 56 -11.67 1.03 -3.20
C TRP A 56 -12.63 1.33 -4.36
N ARG A 57 -13.80 0.69 -4.38
CA ARG A 57 -14.83 0.92 -5.40
C ARG A 57 -15.41 2.34 -5.32
N ALA A 58 -15.57 2.87 -4.11
CA ALA A 58 -16.10 4.21 -3.87
C ALA A 58 -15.09 5.31 -4.24
N GLU A 59 -13.80 5.02 -4.18
CA GLU A 59 -12.75 5.95 -4.56
C GLU A 59 -12.73 6.12 -6.09
N ARG A 60 -12.96 7.35 -6.54
CA ARG A 60 -12.94 7.67 -7.99
C ARG A 60 -11.56 7.58 -8.62
N GLN A 61 -10.50 7.50 -7.79
CA GLN A 61 -9.10 7.46 -8.20
C GLN A 61 -8.35 6.45 -7.34
N ALA A 62 -8.44 5.16 -7.71
CA ALA A 62 -7.60 4.13 -7.10
C ALA A 62 -6.10 4.38 -7.34
N ASP A 63 -5.76 5.18 -8.34
CA ASP A 63 -4.40 5.54 -8.73
C ASP A 63 -3.62 6.27 -7.63
N SER A 64 -4.30 7.07 -6.79
CA SER A 64 -3.63 7.91 -5.78
C SER A 64 -2.89 7.12 -4.70
N ARG A 65 -3.23 5.83 -4.51
CA ARG A 65 -2.57 4.96 -3.53
C ARG A 65 -1.45 4.10 -4.11
N LEU A 66 -1.24 4.17 -5.41
CA LEU A 66 -0.21 3.37 -6.09
C LEU A 66 1.17 3.97 -5.99
N PHE A 67 1.30 5.23 -5.65
CA PHE A 67 2.56 5.94 -5.70
C PHE A 67 3.06 6.35 -4.31
N ALA A 68 4.37 6.56 -4.20
CA ALA A 68 5.00 7.05 -2.96
C ALA A 68 4.94 8.59 -2.81
N ASP A 69 4.12 9.28 -3.61
CA ASP A 69 3.97 10.74 -3.62
C ASP A 69 3.47 11.29 -2.28
N ASP A 70 2.61 10.57 -1.59
CA ASP A 70 2.12 10.95 -0.27
C ASP A 70 3.21 10.93 0.82
N LEU A 71 4.27 10.19 0.63
CA LEU A 71 5.39 10.13 1.57
C LEU A 71 5.90 11.54 1.91
N ARG A 72 5.99 12.43 0.93
CA ARG A 72 6.45 13.81 1.13
C ARG A 72 5.54 14.61 2.08
N LEU A 73 4.24 14.35 2.03
CA LEU A 73 3.26 15.00 2.90
C LEU A 73 3.28 14.41 4.31
N SER A 74 3.57 13.11 4.42
CA SER A 74 3.62 12.37 5.68
C SER A 74 4.92 12.57 6.44
N LEU A 75 6.00 13.05 5.78
CA LEU A 75 7.28 13.32 6.41
C LEU A 75 7.15 14.51 7.41
N GLY A 76 7.19 14.19 8.71
CA GLY A 76 7.34 15.17 9.75
C GLY A 76 8.83 15.46 10.03
N ASP A 77 9.28 15.16 11.26
CA ASP A 77 10.69 15.26 11.64
C ASP A 77 11.48 14.08 11.09
N ALA A 78 11.97 14.20 9.86
CA ALA A 78 12.78 13.16 9.26
C ALA A 78 14.20 13.14 9.84
N ARG A 79 14.71 11.95 10.18
CA ARG A 79 16.08 11.73 10.64
C ARG A 79 16.70 10.61 9.83
N ILE A 80 17.93 10.80 9.38
CA ILE A 80 18.69 9.72 8.76
C ILE A 80 19.05 8.72 9.86
N ALA A 81 18.61 7.49 9.70
CA ALA A 81 18.89 6.40 10.63
C ALA A 81 19.59 5.27 9.89
N GLY A 82 20.60 4.71 10.52
CA GLY A 82 21.35 3.57 10.00
C GLY A 82 22.67 3.93 9.31
N ALA A 83 23.40 2.88 8.94
CA ALA A 83 24.64 3.01 8.19
C ALA A 83 24.33 3.47 6.75
N PRO A 84 25.28 4.12 6.07
CA PRO A 84 25.11 4.55 4.68
C PRO A 84 24.64 3.44 3.73
N GLU A 85 25.00 2.20 4.03
CA GLU A 85 24.67 1.02 3.23
C GLU A 85 23.17 0.65 3.33
N THR A 86 22.45 1.05 4.38
CA THR A 86 21.02 0.72 4.53
C THR A 86 20.10 1.80 3.99
N MET A 87 20.63 3.00 3.70
CA MET A 87 19.87 4.14 3.18
C MET A 87 18.44 4.24 3.75
N ALA A 88 18.31 4.16 5.07
CA ALA A 88 17.02 4.21 5.74
C ALA A 88 16.81 5.57 6.41
N VAL A 89 15.58 6.10 6.30
CA VAL A 89 15.16 7.35 6.94
C VAL A 89 14.02 7.05 7.90
N SER A 90 14.15 7.45 9.16
CA SER A 90 13.07 7.37 10.14
C SER A 90 12.44 8.76 10.31
N PHE A 91 11.11 8.79 10.50
CA PHE A 91 10.35 10.02 10.67
C PHE A 91 9.16 9.81 11.58
N LYS A 92 8.64 10.89 12.14
CA LYS A 92 7.31 10.90 12.75
C LYS A 92 6.28 11.16 11.66
N HIS A 93 5.23 10.33 11.62
CA HIS A 93 4.15 10.54 10.68
C HIS A 93 3.45 11.88 10.99
N LYS A 94 3.19 12.62 9.93
CA LYS A 94 2.37 13.82 9.98
C LYS A 94 1.07 13.52 9.25
N MET A 95 -0.06 13.69 9.92
CA MET A 95 -1.36 13.51 9.30
C MET A 95 -1.43 14.25 7.97
N SER A 96 -1.83 13.54 6.92
CA SER A 96 -2.00 14.06 5.57
C SER A 96 -3.47 14.00 5.14
N LYS A 97 -3.79 14.65 4.03
CA LYS A 97 -5.12 14.58 3.42
C LYS A 97 -5.50 13.19 2.91
N ASN A 98 -4.51 12.30 2.80
CA ASN A 98 -4.70 10.92 2.32
C ASN A 98 -4.90 9.93 3.47
N ASP A 99 -4.72 10.37 4.73
CA ASP A 99 -5.08 9.55 5.88
C ASP A 99 -6.59 9.32 5.89
N THR A 100 -6.99 8.08 5.98
CA THR A 100 -8.41 7.71 6.06
C THR A 100 -8.95 7.90 7.47
N GLU A 101 -10.28 7.87 7.63
CA GLU A 101 -10.90 7.84 8.96
C GLU A 101 -10.42 6.65 9.80
N PHE A 102 -10.05 5.55 9.14
CA PHE A 102 -9.47 4.38 9.80
C PHE A 102 -8.05 4.67 10.34
N ASP A 103 -7.24 5.45 9.64
CA ASP A 103 -5.87 5.77 10.03
C ASP A 103 -5.80 6.91 11.07
N ALA A 104 -6.81 7.79 11.08
CA ALA A 104 -6.83 8.98 11.93
C ALA A 104 -6.54 8.74 13.41
N PRO A 105 -7.06 7.69 14.08
CA PRO A 105 -6.76 7.40 15.48
C PRO A 105 -5.29 7.09 15.73
N PHE A 106 -4.58 6.58 14.73
CA PHE A 106 -3.18 6.14 14.83
C PHE A 106 -2.20 7.21 14.39
N SER A 107 -2.59 8.10 13.47
CA SER A 107 -1.71 9.05 12.77
C SER A 107 -0.85 9.89 13.72
N ALA A 108 -1.43 10.38 14.81
CA ALA A 108 -0.71 11.23 15.78
C ALA A 108 0.41 10.49 16.56
N GLY A 109 0.33 9.14 16.63
CA GLY A 109 1.28 8.29 17.36
C GLY A 109 2.14 7.41 16.46
N MET A 110 2.05 7.59 15.14
CA MET A 110 2.79 6.77 14.19
C MET A 110 4.21 7.26 13.94
N ALA A 111 5.14 6.32 13.91
CA ALA A 111 6.48 6.52 13.39
C ALA A 111 6.60 5.79 12.05
N GLY A 112 7.33 6.38 11.12
CA GLY A 112 7.60 5.82 9.81
C GLY A 112 9.08 5.52 9.60
N ARG A 113 9.35 4.52 8.77
CA ARG A 113 10.69 4.20 8.27
C ARG A 113 10.64 3.95 6.78
N VAL A 114 11.41 4.72 6.03
CA VAL A 114 11.61 4.53 4.59
C VAL A 114 12.91 3.79 4.37
N GLN A 115 12.91 2.82 3.48
CA GLN A 115 14.10 2.17 2.95
C GLN A 115 14.25 2.54 1.48
N LEU A 116 15.48 2.86 1.08
CA LEU A 116 15.84 3.12 -0.30
C LEU A 116 16.61 1.92 -0.84
N ASP A 117 16.39 1.61 -2.10
CA ASP A 117 17.21 0.66 -2.82
C ASP A 117 18.61 1.27 -3.05
N PRO A 118 19.71 0.62 -2.62
CA PRO A 118 21.05 1.20 -2.70
C PRO A 118 21.54 1.42 -4.14
N ALA A 119 21.05 0.63 -5.08
CA ALA A 119 21.49 0.69 -6.47
C ALA A 119 20.81 1.84 -7.23
N SER A 120 19.52 2.03 -6.99
CA SER A 120 18.71 3.01 -7.71
C SER A 120 18.45 4.30 -6.92
N GLY A 121 18.56 4.25 -5.58
CA GLY A 121 18.21 5.37 -4.70
C GLY A 121 16.70 5.60 -4.56
N PHE A 122 15.86 4.72 -5.13
CA PHE A 122 14.40 4.83 -5.05
C PHE A 122 13.84 4.17 -3.79
N VAL A 123 12.63 4.56 -3.41
CA VAL A 123 11.92 3.95 -2.28
C VAL A 123 11.62 2.49 -2.61
N SER A 124 12.10 1.58 -1.77
CA SER A 124 11.84 0.13 -1.86
C SER A 124 10.82 -0.35 -0.83
N ARG A 125 10.76 0.32 0.33
CA ARG A 125 9.84 -0.04 1.41
C ARG A 125 9.52 1.15 2.29
N ILE A 126 8.28 1.18 2.80
CA ILE A 126 7.86 2.08 3.87
C ILE A 126 7.17 1.24 4.94
N ASP A 127 7.58 1.42 6.19
CA ASP A 127 6.93 0.84 7.35
C ASP A 127 6.40 1.96 8.24
N TYR A 128 5.15 1.85 8.69
CA TYR A 128 4.54 2.69 9.72
C TYR A 128 4.19 1.82 10.93
N THR A 129 4.44 2.33 12.13
CA THR A 129 4.13 1.65 13.39
C THR A 129 3.66 2.65 14.43
N ILE A 130 2.76 2.25 15.31
CA ILE A 130 2.44 3.04 16.51
C ILE A 130 3.54 2.83 17.55
N GLU A 131 3.92 3.93 18.23
CA GLU A 131 4.93 3.88 19.31
C GLU A 131 4.32 3.52 20.67
N ARG A 132 3.00 3.67 20.82
CA ARG A 132 2.25 3.39 22.06
C ARG A 132 0.87 2.83 21.70
N PRO A 133 0.26 2.04 22.61
CA PRO A 133 -1.12 1.62 22.45
C PRO A 133 -2.06 2.81 22.22
N VAL A 134 -3.07 2.59 21.39
CA VAL A 134 -4.12 3.56 21.06
C VAL A 134 -5.46 3.00 21.49
N THR A 135 -6.24 3.78 22.21
CA THR A 135 -7.63 3.42 22.56
C THR A 135 -8.57 4.05 21.55
N LEU A 136 -9.37 3.23 20.89
CA LEU A 136 -10.38 3.67 19.93
C LEU A 136 -11.62 4.19 20.65
N GLU A 137 -12.50 4.87 19.92
CA GLU A 137 -13.74 5.46 20.48
C GLU A 137 -14.67 4.43 21.13
N ASP A 138 -14.70 3.19 20.61
CA ASP A 138 -15.48 2.09 21.14
C ASP A 138 -14.87 1.44 22.39
N GLY A 139 -13.71 1.93 22.84
CA GLY A 139 -12.95 1.42 23.99
C GLY A 139 -12.04 0.22 23.67
N THR A 140 -11.86 -0.13 22.40
CA THR A 140 -10.88 -1.13 21.97
C THR A 140 -9.48 -0.56 22.14
N GLU A 141 -8.58 -1.27 22.82
CA GLU A 141 -7.17 -0.93 22.89
C GLU A 141 -6.39 -1.66 21.80
N VAL A 142 -5.75 -0.91 20.91
CA VAL A 142 -4.83 -1.43 19.90
C VAL A 142 -3.41 -1.31 20.42
N SER A 143 -2.83 -2.43 20.78
CA SER A 143 -1.49 -2.52 21.38
C SER A 143 -0.37 -2.54 20.33
N GLN A 144 -0.67 -3.00 19.11
CA GLN A 144 0.26 -3.02 17.99
C GLN A 144 -0.50 -2.68 16.72
N TYR A 145 0.07 -1.79 15.92
CA TYR A 145 -0.40 -1.47 14.59
C TYR A 145 0.79 -1.25 13.67
N ARG A 146 0.77 -1.86 12.50
CA ARG A 146 1.81 -1.74 11.49
C ARG A 146 1.20 -1.73 10.11
N GLN A 147 1.67 -0.81 9.28
CA GLN A 147 1.48 -0.83 7.83
C GLN A 147 2.85 -0.97 7.17
N SER A 148 2.97 -1.87 6.21
CA SER A 148 4.22 -2.11 5.48
C SER A 148 3.94 -2.10 3.99
N TYR A 149 4.55 -1.19 3.25
CA TYR A 149 4.41 -1.03 1.81
C TYR A 149 5.70 -1.46 1.11
N ASN A 150 5.58 -2.29 0.09
CA ASN A 150 6.70 -2.66 -0.79
C ASN A 150 6.51 -1.97 -2.13
N PHE A 151 7.60 -1.40 -2.65
CA PHE A 151 7.59 -0.64 -3.89
C PHE A 151 8.44 -1.30 -4.96
N GLY A 152 7.95 -1.24 -6.20
CA GLY A 152 8.72 -1.40 -7.41
C GLY A 152 9.12 -0.04 -7.98
N TYR A 153 9.96 -0.07 -9.00
CA TYR A 153 10.37 1.11 -9.73
C TYR A 153 10.20 0.88 -11.23
N SER A 154 9.56 1.82 -11.90
CA SER A 154 9.46 1.84 -13.36
C SER A 154 10.53 2.75 -13.93
N GLU A 155 11.50 2.18 -14.65
CA GLU A 155 12.54 2.96 -15.35
C GLU A 155 11.94 3.83 -16.43
N ARG A 156 10.97 3.31 -17.18
CA ARG A 156 10.29 4.03 -18.27
C ARG A 156 9.60 5.30 -17.77
N TRP A 157 8.93 5.21 -16.62
CA TRP A 157 8.13 6.31 -16.09
C TRP A 157 8.86 7.11 -15.00
N GLY A 158 10.00 6.61 -14.51
CA GLY A 158 10.77 7.27 -13.46
C GLY A 158 10.07 7.34 -12.11
N VAL A 159 9.14 6.42 -11.80
CA VAL A 159 8.30 6.45 -10.60
C VAL A 159 8.44 5.19 -9.77
N SER A 160 8.38 5.34 -8.44
CA SER A 160 8.15 4.22 -7.52
C SER A 160 6.67 3.96 -7.37
N TYR A 161 6.26 2.70 -7.40
CA TYR A 161 4.86 2.30 -7.29
C TYR A 161 4.69 1.15 -6.29
N VAL A 162 3.53 1.07 -5.65
CA VAL A 162 3.22 0.02 -4.69
C VAL A 162 3.03 -1.32 -5.43
N MET A 163 3.79 -2.34 -5.03
CA MET A 163 3.59 -3.73 -5.46
C MET A 163 2.72 -4.51 -4.48
N GLY A 164 2.63 -4.06 -3.26
CA GLY A 164 1.80 -4.67 -2.24
C GLY A 164 2.01 -4.04 -0.89
N TYR A 165 1.07 -4.29 0.01
CA TYR A 165 1.17 -3.83 1.39
C TYR A 165 0.51 -4.80 2.36
N GLU A 166 0.91 -4.70 3.61
CA GLU A 166 0.34 -5.43 4.73
C GLU A 166 -0.08 -4.45 5.82
N VAL A 167 -1.29 -4.61 6.33
CA VAL A 167 -1.77 -3.96 7.54
C VAL A 167 -1.93 -5.02 8.61
N TYR A 168 -1.26 -4.84 9.74
CA TYR A 168 -1.35 -5.69 10.90
C TYR A 168 -1.84 -4.89 12.09
N ALA A 169 -2.81 -5.41 12.79
CA ALA A 169 -3.32 -4.87 14.04
C ALA A 169 -3.45 -5.97 15.10
N LYS A 170 -3.05 -5.65 16.33
CA LYS A 170 -3.29 -6.48 17.52
C LYS A 170 -3.91 -5.59 18.57
N GLY A 171 -5.07 -6.01 19.03
CA GLY A 171 -5.79 -5.24 20.02
C GLY A 171 -6.89 -6.08 20.66
N GLY A 172 -7.65 -5.48 21.54
CA GLY A 172 -8.75 -6.17 22.17
C GLY A 172 -9.52 -5.30 23.15
N ARG A 173 -10.60 -5.86 23.64
CA ARG A 173 -11.49 -5.22 24.59
C ARG A 173 -11.75 -6.19 25.73
N TRP A 174 -11.71 -5.68 26.97
CA TRP A 174 -12.05 -6.47 28.18
C TRP A 174 -11.22 -7.76 28.35
N GLY A 175 -9.91 -7.70 27.99
CA GLY A 175 -8.99 -8.82 28.15
C GLY A 175 -9.05 -9.87 27.02
N LEU A 176 -9.90 -9.70 26.03
CA LEU A 176 -9.85 -10.48 24.79
C LEU A 176 -8.86 -9.83 23.82
N SER A 177 -7.93 -10.60 23.30
CA SER A 177 -6.96 -10.12 22.30
C SER A 177 -7.24 -10.77 20.96
N GLU A 178 -7.32 -9.94 19.93
CA GLU A 178 -7.45 -10.36 18.54
C GLU A 178 -6.28 -9.87 17.73
N GLU A 179 -5.87 -10.67 16.77
CA GLU A 179 -4.87 -10.29 15.77
C GLU A 179 -5.50 -10.32 14.39
N ARG A 180 -5.26 -9.27 13.62
CA ARG A 180 -5.80 -9.11 12.26
C ARG A 180 -4.67 -8.76 11.30
N THR A 181 -4.69 -9.38 10.14
CA THR A 181 -3.73 -9.09 9.07
C THR A 181 -4.47 -9.03 7.75
N ILE A 182 -4.34 -7.91 7.05
CA ILE A 182 -4.77 -7.76 5.66
C ILE A 182 -3.51 -7.62 4.82
N LYS A 183 -3.42 -8.44 3.77
CA LYS A 183 -2.35 -8.34 2.77
C LYS A 183 -2.95 -8.02 1.43
N VAL A 184 -2.33 -7.10 0.73
CA VAL A 184 -2.67 -6.72 -0.64
C VAL A 184 -1.45 -6.90 -1.51
N GLN A 185 -1.63 -7.60 -2.63
CA GLN A 185 -0.62 -7.77 -3.65
C GLN A 185 -1.17 -7.26 -4.98
N LEU A 186 -0.41 -6.40 -5.63
CA LEU A 186 -0.71 -5.86 -6.95
C LEU A 186 0.14 -6.59 -7.99
N THR A 187 -0.50 -6.96 -9.10
CA THR A 187 0.12 -7.65 -10.23
C THR A 187 -0.36 -7.04 -11.54
N ASP A 188 0.33 -7.36 -12.62
CA ASP A 188 -0.03 -6.92 -13.97
C ASP A 188 -0.24 -5.39 -14.08
N ILE A 189 0.62 -4.64 -13.38
CA ILE A 189 0.52 -3.19 -13.34
C ILE A 189 0.96 -2.63 -14.70
N ALA A 190 0.09 -1.85 -15.34
CA ALA A 190 0.36 -1.18 -16.59
C ALA A 190 0.08 0.33 -16.46
N PHE A 191 1.07 1.14 -16.81
CA PHE A 191 0.96 2.59 -16.78
C PHE A 191 0.63 3.16 -18.15
N GLY A 192 -0.15 4.24 -18.18
CA GLY A 192 -0.47 5.02 -19.37
C GLY A 192 -0.84 6.45 -19.00
N LEU A 193 -1.08 7.31 -20.00
CA LEU A 193 -1.52 8.68 -19.80
C LEU A 193 -3.02 8.82 -20.09
N ALA A 194 -3.70 9.67 -19.34
CA ALA A 194 -5.08 10.03 -19.65
C ALA A 194 -5.15 10.71 -21.03
N GLY A 195 -5.96 10.16 -21.95
CA GLY A 195 -6.10 10.68 -23.31
C GLY A 195 -5.32 9.90 -24.38
N ASP A 196 -4.35 9.09 -24.00
CA ASP A 196 -3.71 8.14 -24.89
C ASP A 196 -4.61 6.90 -24.98
N GLY A 197 -5.52 6.87 -25.94
CA GLY A 197 -6.41 5.73 -26.15
C GLY A 197 -5.64 4.43 -26.31
N GLU A 198 -6.27 3.32 -25.94
CA GLU A 198 -5.97 1.87 -26.02
C GLU A 198 -4.60 1.38 -26.56
N GLN A 199 -3.81 2.21 -27.23
CA GLN A 199 -2.58 1.77 -27.92
C GLN A 199 -1.36 1.63 -27.00
N ASP A 200 -1.36 2.23 -25.81
CA ASP A 200 -0.19 2.18 -24.91
C ASP A 200 -0.24 1.04 -23.87
N LEU A 201 -1.37 0.35 -23.78
CA LEU A 201 -1.50 -0.87 -22.96
C LEU A 201 -0.67 -2.07 -23.50
N ALA A 202 -0.13 -1.96 -24.70
CA ALA A 202 0.68 -3.02 -25.32
C ALA A 202 2.09 -3.17 -24.71
N SER A 203 2.54 -2.22 -23.91
CA SER A 203 3.84 -2.31 -23.23
C SER A 203 3.64 -2.58 -21.72
N ARG A 204 3.10 -3.74 -21.39
CA ARG A 204 3.07 -4.25 -20.02
C ARG A 204 4.50 -4.39 -19.53
N GLU A 205 4.93 -3.51 -18.66
CA GLU A 205 6.14 -3.76 -17.89
C GLU A 205 5.85 -4.93 -16.96
N GLN A 206 6.55 -6.05 -17.18
CA GLN A 206 6.53 -7.12 -16.18
C GLN A 206 7.14 -6.54 -14.90
N PRO A 207 6.53 -6.78 -13.73
CA PRO A 207 7.14 -6.39 -12.47
C PRO A 207 8.56 -6.96 -12.45
N TYR A 208 9.52 -6.14 -12.10
CA TYR A 208 10.90 -6.56 -11.88
C TYR A 208 10.86 -7.79 -10.99
N ASN A 209 11.25 -8.95 -11.52
CA ASN A 209 11.32 -10.19 -10.77
C ASN A 209 12.33 -9.98 -9.64
N VAL A 210 11.84 -9.61 -8.46
CA VAL A 210 12.60 -9.80 -7.23
C VAL A 210 12.82 -11.31 -7.17
N ALA A 211 14.05 -11.72 -7.44
CA ALA A 211 14.45 -13.11 -7.53
C ALA A 211 13.89 -13.88 -6.32
N PRO A 212 13.39 -15.11 -6.50
CA PRO A 212 12.79 -15.93 -5.44
C PRO A 212 13.86 -16.49 -4.48
N SER A 213 14.79 -15.67 -4.00
CA SER A 213 15.90 -16.12 -3.15
C SER A 213 15.62 -16.13 -1.65
N LEU A 214 14.39 -15.84 -1.22
CA LEU A 214 14.04 -15.83 0.21
C LEU A 214 12.97 -16.85 0.62
N MET A 215 12.50 -17.72 -0.29
CA MET A 215 11.56 -18.80 0.07
C MET A 215 12.18 -20.22 0.04
N ALA A 216 13.46 -20.37 -0.19
CA ALA A 216 14.13 -21.66 -0.21
C ALA A 216 15.17 -21.76 0.92
N ARG A 217 14.70 -21.82 2.17
CA ARG A 217 15.40 -22.43 3.32
C ARG A 217 14.46 -22.56 4.51
N ALA A 218 13.61 -23.55 4.47
CA ALA A 218 13.01 -24.18 5.62
C ALA A 218 12.71 -25.64 5.22
N GLU A 219 13.74 -26.46 5.20
CA GLU A 219 13.66 -27.90 5.47
C GLU A 219 14.43 -28.19 6.76
#